data_5bdb09b08f8d5dc059ed79f027290a5e
#
_entry.id   5bdb09b08f8d5dc059ed79f027290a5e
#
_cell.length_a   1.000
_cell.length_b   1.000
_cell.length_c   1.000
_cell.angle_alpha   90.00
_cell.angle_beta   90.00
_cell.angle_gamma   90.00
#
_symmetry.space_group_name_H-M   'P 1'
#
loop_
_entity.id
_entity.type
_entity.pdbx_description
1 polymer ?
#
loop_
_entity_poly.entity_id
_entity_poly.type
_entity_poly.pdbx_seq_one_letter_code
_entity_poly.pdbx_strand_id
1 'polypeptide(L)'
;GRRTLTGIRLLDEVASRVTKQQVMGWLVGATPTVLAILCMISWPGSISALRANWGAVLQTRAELSTYAWPEWPIQDMVRRTHSVNLGPAAAEYRAALALNPANVTANRRLGQLALSMGQYNVAQRRLEKALAASPSDQTTMQLLGEVYAIQGNVKQSAFLLASTPSELQERLQMRTWWYEYIDAPQEAAWL
;
A
#
# COMPACT_ATOMS: atom_id res chain seq x y z
N GLY A 1 39.70 0.81 62.54
CA GLY A 1 38.48 1.43 62.10
C GLY A 1 38.64 2.39 60.89
N ARG A 2 39.83 2.92 60.55
CA ARG A 2 40.00 3.88 59.43
C ARG A 2 40.27 3.24 58.06
N ARG A 3 40.82 2.06 57.97
CA ARG A 3 41.17 1.38 56.70
C ARG A 3 39.99 0.77 55.95
N THR A 4 38.91 0.40 56.61
CA THR A 4 37.71 -0.20 56.03
C THR A 4 36.82 0.84 55.32
N LEU A 5 36.76 2.06 55.84
CA LEU A 5 35.95 3.15 55.22
C LEU A 5 36.52 3.69 53.94
N THR A 6 37.86 3.61 53.76
CA THR A 6 38.53 4.07 52.53
C THR A 6 38.27 3.09 51.38
N GLY A 7 38.22 1.77 51.65
CA GLY A 7 37.94 0.74 50.63
C GLY A 7 36.52 0.81 50.08
N ILE A 8 35.54 1.06 50.95
CA ILE A 8 34.15 1.17 50.52
C ILE A 8 33.92 2.42 49.62
N ARG A 9 34.53 3.57 49.94
CA ARG A 9 34.45 4.77 49.11
C ARG A 9 35.09 4.59 47.74
N LEU A 10 36.21 3.88 47.66
CA LEU A 10 36.88 3.58 46.39
C LEU A 10 36.03 2.64 45.51
N LEU A 11 35.36 1.65 46.07
CA LEU A 11 34.46 0.76 45.34
C LEU A 11 33.22 1.50 44.81
N ASP A 12 32.63 2.40 45.58
CA ASP A 12 31.49 3.21 45.16
C ASP A 12 31.90 4.19 44.03
N GLU A 13 33.09 4.78 44.11
CA GLU A 13 33.60 5.68 43.08
C GLU A 13 33.91 4.93 41.76
N VAL A 14 34.48 3.74 41.85
CA VAL A 14 34.75 2.89 40.68
C VAL A 14 33.43 2.39 40.06
N ALA A 15 32.48 1.93 40.88
CA ALA A 15 31.16 1.51 40.42
C ALA A 15 30.39 2.66 39.74
N SER A 16 30.47 3.88 40.30
CA SER A 16 29.81 5.06 39.71
C SER A 16 30.47 5.49 38.39
N ARG A 17 31.78 5.32 38.25
CA ARG A 17 32.50 5.61 36.99
C ARG A 17 32.18 4.59 35.88
N VAL A 18 32.12 3.29 36.25
CA VAL A 18 31.78 2.22 35.31
C VAL A 18 30.37 2.40 34.78
N THR A 19 29.39 2.69 35.66
CA THR A 19 27.99 2.95 35.24
C THR A 19 27.87 4.21 34.37
N LYS A 20 28.56 5.28 34.69
CA LYS A 20 28.60 6.49 33.88
C LYS A 20 29.22 6.24 32.50
N GLN A 21 30.31 5.51 32.41
CA GLN A 21 30.93 5.16 31.13
C GLN A 21 30.06 4.25 30.29
N GLN A 22 29.37 3.28 30.87
CA GLN A 22 28.42 2.43 30.17
C GLN A 22 27.23 3.23 29.65
N VAL A 23 26.62 4.07 30.49
CA VAL A 23 25.50 4.94 30.08
C VAL A 23 25.91 5.91 28.97
N MET A 24 27.11 6.49 29.07
CA MET A 24 27.66 7.37 28.04
C MET A 24 27.89 6.59 26.73
N GLY A 25 28.42 5.36 26.81
CA GLY A 25 28.61 4.48 25.64
C GLY A 25 27.28 4.14 24.94
N TRP A 26 26.23 3.85 25.70
CA TRP A 26 24.88 3.62 25.16
C TRP A 26 24.30 4.89 24.51
N LEU A 27 24.45 6.05 25.14
CA LEU A 27 23.99 7.33 24.59
C LEU A 27 24.72 7.67 23.30
N VAL A 28 26.02 7.50 23.23
CA VAL A 28 26.83 7.78 22.04
C VAL A 28 26.52 6.80 20.90
N GLY A 29 26.28 5.51 21.21
CA GLY A 29 25.91 4.50 20.21
C GLY A 29 24.46 4.59 19.74
N ALA A 30 23.54 4.94 20.63
CA ALA A 30 22.11 5.01 20.30
C ALA A 30 21.73 6.29 19.54
N THR A 31 22.40 7.43 19.82
CA THR A 31 22.05 8.73 19.25
C THR A 31 22.12 8.75 17.70
N PRO A 32 23.18 8.28 17.01
CA PRO A 32 23.23 8.27 15.57
C PRO A 32 22.19 7.32 14.96
N THR A 33 21.90 6.21 15.61
CA THR A 33 20.87 5.26 15.16
C THR A 33 19.47 5.89 15.24
N VAL A 34 19.16 6.54 16.34
CA VAL A 34 17.88 7.26 16.52
C VAL A 34 17.76 8.41 15.52
N LEU A 35 18.84 9.18 15.30
CA LEU A 35 18.87 10.26 14.29
C LEU A 35 18.67 9.69 12.88
N ALA A 36 19.33 8.61 12.52
CA ALA A 36 19.16 7.96 11.22
C ALA A 36 17.73 7.46 11.01
N ILE A 37 17.11 6.87 12.02
CA ILE A 37 15.70 6.43 11.99
C ILE A 37 14.78 7.65 11.84
N LEU A 38 15.00 8.72 12.59
CA LEU A 38 14.21 9.94 12.48
C LEU A 38 14.36 10.59 11.11
N CYS A 39 15.56 10.63 10.53
CA CYS A 39 15.79 11.12 9.18
C CYS A 39 15.08 10.25 8.14
N MET A 40 15.15 8.91 8.26
CA MET A 40 14.43 8.01 7.36
C MET A 40 12.91 8.18 7.45
N ILE A 41 12.37 8.30 8.65
CA ILE A 41 10.92 8.48 8.87
C ILE A 41 10.47 9.86 8.36
N SER A 42 11.32 10.89 8.47
CA SER A 42 11.01 12.25 8.01
C SER A 42 11.11 12.43 6.49
N TRP A 43 11.63 11.45 5.75
CA TRP A 43 11.74 11.54 4.29
C TRP A 43 10.34 11.49 3.66
N PRO A 44 9.97 12.43 2.77
CA PRO A 44 8.63 12.49 2.17
C PRO A 44 8.19 11.20 1.51
N GLY A 45 9.12 10.47 0.88
CA GLY A 45 8.87 9.16 0.27
C GLY A 45 8.47 8.08 1.29
N SER A 46 9.11 8.05 2.45
CA SER A 46 8.81 7.09 3.52
C SER A 46 7.44 7.38 4.15
N ILE A 47 7.14 8.65 4.41
CA ILE A 47 5.81 9.06 4.92
C ILE A 47 4.73 8.74 3.90
N SER A 48 4.99 9.00 2.61
CA SER A 48 4.08 8.64 1.52
C SER A 48 3.80 7.13 1.48
N ALA A 49 4.84 6.30 1.59
CA ALA A 49 4.68 4.84 1.62
C ALA A 49 3.88 4.39 2.85
N LEU A 50 4.16 4.96 4.02
CA LEU A 50 3.44 4.66 5.26
C LEU A 50 1.94 4.98 5.14
N ARG A 51 1.61 6.17 4.61
CA ARG A 51 0.21 6.57 4.35
C ARG A 51 -0.47 5.65 3.33
N ALA A 52 0.21 5.30 2.25
CA ALA A 52 -0.34 4.38 1.26
C ALA A 52 -0.62 2.99 1.85
N ASN A 53 0.28 2.48 2.68
CA ASN A 53 0.09 1.21 3.38
C ASN A 53 -1.04 1.29 4.41
N TRP A 54 -1.13 2.39 5.15
CA TRP A 54 -2.23 2.60 6.08
C TRP A 54 -3.58 2.68 5.35
N GLY A 55 -3.64 3.38 4.22
CA GLY A 55 -4.80 3.37 3.34
C GLY A 55 -5.21 1.97 2.89
N ALA A 56 -4.22 1.11 2.57
CA ALA A 56 -4.50 -0.28 2.20
C ALA A 56 -5.09 -1.09 3.37
N VAL A 57 -4.62 -0.89 4.59
CA VAL A 57 -5.19 -1.51 5.80
C VAL A 57 -6.64 -1.05 6.01
N LEU A 58 -6.89 0.26 5.91
CA LEU A 58 -8.25 0.81 6.05
C LEU A 58 -9.20 0.27 4.97
N GLN A 59 -8.74 0.19 3.72
CA GLN A 59 -9.51 -0.39 2.62
C GLN A 59 -9.85 -1.85 2.89
N THR A 60 -8.86 -2.67 3.19
CA THR A 60 -9.05 -4.10 3.47
C THR A 60 -9.99 -4.31 4.67
N ARG A 61 -9.81 -3.54 5.74
CA ARG A 61 -10.70 -3.61 6.91
C ARG A 61 -12.15 -3.26 6.55
N ALA A 62 -12.36 -2.22 5.76
CA ALA A 62 -13.70 -1.82 5.32
C ALA A 62 -14.33 -2.90 4.43
N GLU A 63 -13.60 -3.43 3.44
CA GLU A 63 -14.08 -4.47 2.54
C GLU A 63 -14.37 -5.79 3.28
N LEU A 64 -13.55 -6.16 4.26
CA LEU A 64 -13.77 -7.35 5.09
C LEU A 64 -14.91 -7.19 6.10
N SER A 65 -15.36 -5.98 6.41
CA SER A 65 -16.47 -5.77 7.33
C SER A 65 -17.80 -6.30 6.81
N THR A 66 -17.91 -6.48 5.50
CA THR A 66 -19.09 -7.08 4.84
C THR A 66 -18.93 -8.58 4.57
N TYR A 67 -17.79 -9.16 4.98
CA TYR A 67 -17.53 -10.58 4.77
C TYR A 67 -18.41 -11.43 5.69
N ALA A 68 -19.24 -12.28 5.08
CA ALA A 68 -20.04 -13.29 5.76
C ALA A 68 -19.64 -14.68 5.24
N TRP A 69 -19.13 -15.54 6.12
CA TRP A 69 -18.88 -16.93 5.76
C TRP A 69 -20.21 -17.67 5.51
N PRO A 70 -20.36 -18.51 4.46
CA PRO A 70 -19.35 -18.91 3.47
C PRO A 70 -19.31 -18.04 2.20
N GLU A 71 -20.03 -16.95 2.14
CA GLU A 71 -20.14 -16.10 0.95
C GLU A 71 -19.00 -15.11 0.87
N TRP A 72 -18.23 -15.18 -0.25
CA TRP A 72 -17.24 -14.17 -0.57
C TRP A 72 -17.91 -13.02 -1.33
N PRO A 73 -18.08 -11.84 -0.73
CA PRO A 73 -18.55 -10.70 -1.49
C PRO A 73 -17.52 -10.35 -2.56
N ILE A 74 -17.94 -10.21 -3.81
CA ILE A 74 -17.09 -9.70 -4.87
C ILE A 74 -16.74 -8.26 -4.49
N GLN A 75 -15.46 -8.00 -4.26
CA GLN A 75 -14.98 -6.71 -3.77
C GLN A 75 -15.38 -5.55 -4.68
N ASP A 76 -15.45 -5.76 -5.99
CA ASP A 76 -15.91 -4.76 -6.93
C ASP A 76 -17.37 -4.39 -6.74
N MET A 77 -18.24 -5.36 -6.42
CA MET A 77 -19.64 -5.10 -6.07
C MET A 77 -19.74 -4.24 -4.82
N VAL A 78 -19.02 -4.63 -3.76
CA VAL A 78 -18.99 -3.89 -2.50
C VAL A 78 -18.54 -2.44 -2.69
N ARG A 79 -17.56 -2.19 -3.57
CA ARG A 79 -17.06 -0.86 -3.91
C ARG A 79 -18.07 -0.07 -4.74
N ARG A 80 -18.68 -0.69 -5.75
CA ARG A 80 -19.62 -0.05 -6.67
C ARG A 80 -20.94 0.30 -6.01
N THR A 81 -21.46 -0.55 -5.15
CA THR A 81 -22.69 -0.33 -4.40
C THR A 81 -22.53 0.58 -3.19
N HIS A 82 -21.30 1.05 -2.93
CA HIS A 82 -20.98 1.85 -1.74
C HIS A 82 -21.40 1.19 -0.42
N SER A 83 -21.43 -0.16 -0.39
CA SER A 83 -21.79 -0.92 0.81
C SER A 83 -20.83 -0.72 1.97
N VAL A 84 -19.63 -0.20 1.68
CA VAL A 84 -18.58 0.10 2.66
C VAL A 84 -18.05 1.52 2.48
N ASN A 85 -17.65 2.13 3.60
CA ASN A 85 -17.04 3.46 3.56
C ASN A 85 -15.55 3.39 3.23
N LEU A 86 -15.20 3.62 1.98
CA LEU A 86 -13.82 3.69 1.50
C LEU A 86 -13.21 5.11 1.55
N GLY A 87 -13.96 6.10 2.02
CA GLY A 87 -13.53 7.48 2.15
C GLY A 87 -12.21 7.65 2.92
N PRO A 88 -12.07 7.06 4.12
CA PRO A 88 -10.83 7.13 4.90
C PRO A 88 -9.62 6.56 4.15
N ALA A 89 -9.76 5.41 3.50
CA ALA A 89 -8.68 4.80 2.70
C ALA A 89 -8.28 5.71 1.52
N ALA A 90 -9.26 6.21 0.78
CA ALA A 90 -9.03 7.11 -0.35
C ALA A 90 -8.36 8.43 0.10
N ALA A 91 -8.67 8.94 1.29
CA ALA A 91 -8.02 10.12 1.86
C ALA A 91 -6.52 9.87 2.12
N GLU A 92 -6.16 8.72 2.70
CA GLU A 92 -4.77 8.35 2.93
C GLU A 92 -3.99 8.17 1.62
N TYR A 93 -4.58 7.55 0.60
CA TYR A 93 -3.95 7.46 -0.72
C TYR A 93 -3.72 8.84 -1.35
N ARG A 94 -4.69 9.76 -1.25
CA ARG A 94 -4.50 11.13 -1.75
C ARG A 94 -3.42 11.88 -0.97
N ALA A 95 -3.36 11.71 0.35
CA ALA A 95 -2.32 12.29 1.19
C ALA A 95 -0.93 11.71 0.87
N ALA A 96 -0.85 10.40 0.57
CA ALA A 96 0.38 9.78 0.08
C ALA A 96 0.84 10.40 -1.25
N LEU A 97 -0.08 10.63 -2.20
CA LEU A 97 0.22 11.25 -3.49
C LEU A 97 0.57 12.73 -3.39
N ALA A 98 0.08 13.45 -2.38
CA ALA A 98 0.49 14.82 -2.12
C ALA A 98 1.97 14.91 -1.70
N LEU A 99 2.49 13.88 -1.03
CA LEU A 99 3.90 13.78 -0.63
C LEU A 99 4.78 13.18 -1.74
N ASN A 100 4.27 12.20 -2.47
CA ASN A 100 4.95 11.55 -3.59
C ASN A 100 3.96 11.21 -4.69
N PRO A 101 3.83 12.05 -5.74
CA PRO A 101 2.91 11.82 -6.85
C PRO A 101 3.14 10.51 -7.62
N ALA A 102 4.36 9.96 -7.54
CA ALA A 102 4.75 8.69 -8.17
C ALA A 102 4.56 7.47 -7.25
N ASN A 103 3.92 7.61 -6.07
CA ASN A 103 3.69 6.48 -5.18
C ASN A 103 2.87 5.39 -5.88
N VAL A 104 3.50 4.24 -6.13
CA VAL A 104 2.92 3.11 -6.87
C VAL A 104 1.66 2.58 -6.19
N THR A 105 1.75 2.28 -4.89
CA THR A 105 0.64 1.71 -4.12
C THR A 105 -0.59 2.63 -4.13
N ALA A 106 -0.40 3.93 -3.88
CA ALA A 106 -1.50 4.88 -3.84
C ALA A 106 -2.14 5.08 -5.21
N ASN A 107 -1.35 5.20 -6.29
CA ASN A 107 -1.88 5.30 -7.65
C ASN A 107 -2.62 4.02 -8.05
N ARG A 108 -2.04 2.84 -7.81
CA ARG A 108 -2.65 1.55 -8.12
C ARG A 108 -3.99 1.37 -7.39
N ARG A 109 -4.02 1.61 -6.08
CA ARG A 109 -5.23 1.45 -5.27
C ARG A 109 -6.34 2.43 -5.67
N LEU A 110 -6.01 3.70 -5.91
CA LEU A 110 -7.00 4.66 -6.43
C LEU A 110 -7.45 4.30 -7.86
N GLY A 111 -6.55 3.76 -8.68
CA GLY A 111 -6.90 3.23 -10.01
C GLY A 111 -7.87 2.05 -9.91
N GLN A 112 -7.62 1.11 -9.00
CA GLN A 112 -8.49 -0.03 -8.74
C GLN A 112 -9.88 0.41 -8.25
N LEU A 113 -9.96 1.36 -7.32
CA LEU A 113 -11.23 1.91 -6.85
C LEU A 113 -12.01 2.58 -7.99
N ALA A 114 -11.32 3.37 -8.82
CA ALA A 114 -11.93 4.03 -9.98
C ALA A 114 -12.45 3.00 -11.01
N LEU A 115 -11.69 1.93 -11.27
CA LEU A 115 -12.10 0.83 -12.15
C LEU A 115 -13.38 0.17 -11.63
N SER A 116 -13.42 -0.19 -10.35
CA SER A 116 -14.61 -0.80 -9.72
C SER A 116 -15.85 0.11 -9.81
N MET A 117 -15.66 1.43 -9.80
CA MET A 117 -16.73 2.43 -9.90
C MET A 117 -17.11 2.78 -11.35
N GLY A 118 -16.54 2.14 -12.36
CA GLY A 118 -16.77 2.46 -13.78
C GLY A 118 -16.12 3.77 -14.24
N GLN A 119 -15.20 4.35 -13.46
CA GLN A 119 -14.50 5.58 -13.79
C GLN A 119 -13.24 5.29 -14.62
N TYR A 120 -13.40 4.67 -15.79
CA TYR A 120 -12.31 4.06 -16.56
C TYR A 120 -11.20 5.04 -16.93
N ASN A 121 -11.52 6.26 -17.33
CA ASN A 121 -10.52 7.29 -17.65
C ASN A 121 -9.70 7.73 -16.42
N VAL A 122 -10.29 7.71 -15.24
CA VAL A 122 -9.57 8.00 -13.98
C VAL A 122 -8.69 6.82 -13.61
N ALA A 123 -9.21 5.60 -13.74
CA ALA A 123 -8.48 4.36 -13.51
C ALA A 123 -7.23 4.29 -14.40
N GLN A 124 -7.40 4.51 -15.71
CA GLN A 124 -6.31 4.53 -16.68
C GLN A 124 -5.18 5.47 -16.25
N ARG A 125 -5.47 6.74 -16.06
CA ARG A 125 -4.46 7.74 -15.70
C ARG A 125 -3.71 7.40 -14.40
N ARG A 126 -4.40 6.80 -13.43
CA ARG A 126 -3.78 6.38 -12.16
C ARG A 126 -2.89 5.16 -12.33
N LEU A 127 -3.36 4.17 -13.08
CA LEU A 127 -2.62 2.94 -13.33
C LEU A 127 -1.40 3.18 -14.24
N GLU A 128 -1.53 4.05 -15.24
CA GLU A 128 -0.38 4.49 -16.06
C GLU A 128 0.72 5.14 -15.22
N LYS A 129 0.34 6.00 -14.24
CA LYS A 129 1.32 6.59 -13.31
C LYS A 129 1.97 5.55 -12.40
N ALA A 130 1.21 4.57 -11.94
CA ALA A 130 1.75 3.47 -11.14
C ALA A 130 2.71 2.62 -11.96
N LEU A 131 2.35 2.27 -13.20
CA LEU A 131 3.17 1.48 -14.11
C LEU A 131 4.45 2.22 -14.52
N ALA A 132 4.37 3.52 -14.79
CA ALA A 132 5.55 4.35 -15.09
C ALA A 132 6.55 4.38 -13.93
N ALA A 133 6.07 4.36 -12.67
CA ALA A 133 6.91 4.33 -11.48
C ALA A 133 7.43 2.92 -11.13
N SER A 134 6.75 1.86 -11.56
CA SER A 134 7.14 0.46 -11.37
C SER A 134 6.72 -0.38 -12.58
N PRO A 135 7.55 -0.41 -13.65
CA PRO A 135 7.19 -1.08 -14.90
C PRO A 135 7.00 -2.61 -14.80
N SER A 136 7.52 -3.23 -13.75
CA SER A 136 7.40 -4.67 -13.50
C SER A 136 6.28 -5.05 -12.53
N ASP A 137 5.45 -4.10 -12.08
CA ASP A 137 4.34 -4.41 -11.17
C ASP A 137 3.20 -5.11 -11.90
N GLN A 138 3.19 -6.44 -11.84
CA GLN A 138 2.23 -7.30 -12.50
C GLN A 138 0.78 -6.96 -12.18
N THR A 139 0.49 -6.59 -10.92
CA THR A 139 -0.86 -6.19 -10.51
C THR A 139 -1.31 -4.92 -11.23
N THR A 140 -0.41 -3.94 -11.39
CA THR A 140 -0.71 -2.72 -12.14
C THR A 140 -0.90 -3.01 -13.61
N MET A 141 -0.04 -3.85 -14.22
CA MET A 141 -0.16 -4.27 -15.63
C MET A 141 -1.51 -4.94 -15.88
N GLN A 142 -1.93 -5.83 -14.99
CA GLN A 142 -3.19 -6.52 -15.07
C GLN A 142 -4.39 -5.58 -14.99
N LEU A 143 -4.44 -4.70 -13.98
CA LEU A 143 -5.53 -3.74 -13.84
C LEU A 143 -5.60 -2.76 -15.01
N LEU A 144 -4.47 -2.32 -15.54
CA LEU A 144 -4.42 -1.44 -16.71
C LEU A 144 -4.82 -2.18 -17.99
N GLY A 145 -4.43 -3.44 -18.13
CA GLY A 145 -4.88 -4.32 -19.21
C GLY A 145 -6.40 -4.48 -19.22
N GLU A 146 -7.02 -4.69 -18.04
CA GLU A 146 -8.49 -4.72 -17.91
C GLU A 146 -9.12 -3.39 -18.36
N VAL A 147 -8.56 -2.24 -17.91
CA VAL A 147 -9.06 -0.92 -18.32
C VAL A 147 -8.99 -0.73 -19.83
N TYR A 148 -7.87 -1.11 -20.46
CA TYR A 148 -7.73 -1.01 -21.91
C TYR A 148 -8.69 -1.93 -22.65
N ALA A 149 -8.94 -3.15 -22.16
CA ALA A 149 -9.93 -4.05 -22.72
C ALA A 149 -11.31 -3.41 -22.72
N ILE A 150 -11.78 -2.93 -21.58
CA ILE A 150 -13.09 -2.28 -21.40
C ILE A 150 -13.25 -1.05 -22.33
N GLN A 151 -12.15 -0.35 -22.63
CA GLN A 151 -12.15 0.80 -23.54
C GLN A 151 -12.00 0.41 -25.02
N GLY A 152 -11.95 -0.88 -25.35
CA GLY A 152 -11.74 -1.36 -26.72
C GLY A 152 -10.30 -1.25 -27.24
N ASN A 153 -9.33 -0.93 -26.37
CA ASN A 153 -7.92 -0.81 -26.72
C ASN A 153 -7.23 -2.19 -26.70
N VAL A 154 -7.73 -3.12 -27.52
CA VAL A 154 -7.34 -4.53 -27.51
C VAL A 154 -5.83 -4.76 -27.63
N LYS A 155 -5.12 -3.97 -28.46
CA LYS A 155 -3.68 -4.12 -28.65
C LYS A 155 -2.88 -3.84 -27.38
N GLN A 156 -3.20 -2.75 -26.68
CA GLN A 156 -2.54 -2.36 -25.43
C GLN A 156 -2.90 -3.35 -24.32
N SER A 157 -4.16 -3.78 -24.26
CA SER A 157 -4.61 -4.80 -23.34
C SER A 157 -3.81 -6.08 -23.53
N ALA A 158 -3.80 -6.66 -24.74
CA ALA A 158 -3.09 -7.89 -25.05
C ALA A 158 -1.60 -7.81 -24.74
N PHE A 159 -0.95 -6.67 -25.02
CA PHE A 159 0.47 -6.47 -24.71
C PHE A 159 0.76 -6.56 -23.20
N LEU A 160 -0.07 -5.90 -22.37
CA LEU A 160 0.11 -5.93 -20.92
C LEU A 160 -0.22 -7.32 -20.34
N LEU A 161 -1.26 -7.96 -20.85
CA LEU A 161 -1.74 -9.23 -20.33
C LEU A 161 -0.87 -10.42 -20.77
N ALA A 162 -0.19 -10.34 -21.92
CA ALA A 162 0.72 -11.40 -22.39
C ALA A 162 1.91 -11.68 -21.44
N SER A 163 2.26 -10.72 -20.61
CA SER A 163 3.34 -10.85 -19.62
C SER A 163 2.87 -11.27 -18.22
N THR A 164 1.56 -11.52 -18.05
CA THR A 164 0.98 -11.95 -16.77
C THR A 164 0.75 -13.46 -16.72
N PRO A 165 0.82 -14.10 -15.53
CA PRO A 165 0.60 -15.54 -15.39
C PRO A 165 -0.80 -16.00 -15.78
N SER A 166 -0.97 -17.31 -16.03
CA SER A 166 -2.22 -17.97 -16.45
C SER A 166 -3.44 -17.78 -15.53
N GLU A 167 -3.20 -17.43 -14.26
CA GLU A 167 -4.26 -17.06 -13.29
C GLU A 167 -5.11 -15.85 -13.75
N LEU A 168 -4.60 -15.10 -14.74
CA LEU A 168 -5.30 -13.97 -15.31
C LEU A 168 -6.57 -14.38 -16.06
N GLN A 169 -6.54 -15.53 -16.75
CA GLN A 169 -7.69 -15.97 -17.52
C GLN A 169 -8.92 -16.20 -16.64
N GLU A 170 -8.75 -16.79 -15.47
CA GLU A 170 -9.82 -16.94 -14.49
C GLU A 170 -10.35 -15.59 -13.99
N ARG A 171 -9.47 -14.62 -13.79
CA ARG A 171 -9.87 -13.28 -13.36
C ARG A 171 -10.62 -12.53 -14.44
N LEU A 172 -10.22 -12.66 -15.70
CA LEU A 172 -10.96 -12.06 -16.81
C LEU A 172 -12.36 -12.68 -16.95
N GLN A 173 -12.47 -14.01 -16.83
CA GLN A 173 -13.75 -14.69 -16.82
C GLN A 173 -14.66 -14.22 -15.67
N MET A 174 -14.10 -14.11 -14.45
CA MET A 174 -14.84 -13.55 -13.32
C MET A 174 -15.26 -12.09 -13.56
N ARG A 175 -14.43 -11.32 -14.25
CA ARG A 175 -14.73 -9.92 -14.58
C ARG A 175 -15.81 -9.84 -15.65
N THR A 176 -15.77 -10.69 -16.68
CA THR A 176 -16.82 -10.81 -17.70
C THR A 176 -18.17 -11.13 -17.05
N TRP A 177 -18.21 -12.18 -16.26
CA TRP A 177 -19.40 -12.54 -15.47
C TRP A 177 -19.90 -11.39 -14.60
N TRP A 178 -19.01 -10.67 -13.95
CA TRP A 178 -19.34 -9.51 -13.13
C TRP A 178 -20.02 -8.40 -13.93
N TYR A 179 -19.51 -8.05 -15.13
CA TYR A 179 -20.12 -7.02 -15.97
C TYR A 179 -21.48 -7.48 -16.51
N GLU A 180 -21.64 -8.74 -16.84
CA GLU A 180 -22.96 -9.31 -17.19
C GLU A 180 -23.95 -9.20 -16.03
N TYR A 181 -23.51 -9.54 -14.81
CA TYR A 181 -24.33 -9.48 -13.61
C TYR A 181 -24.83 -8.06 -13.26
N ILE A 182 -24.02 -7.04 -13.52
CA ILE A 182 -24.39 -5.62 -13.25
C ILE A 182 -25.05 -4.94 -14.45
N ASP A 183 -25.46 -5.69 -15.44
CA ASP A 183 -26.09 -5.21 -16.68
C ASP A 183 -25.19 -4.20 -17.44
N ALA A 184 -23.92 -4.54 -17.60
CA ALA A 184 -22.91 -3.80 -18.35
C ALA A 184 -22.35 -4.66 -19.51
N PRO A 185 -23.20 -5.06 -20.49
CA PRO A 185 -22.82 -6.04 -21.51
C PRO A 185 -21.75 -5.53 -22.48
N GLN A 186 -21.61 -4.23 -22.65
CA GLN A 186 -20.56 -3.68 -23.52
C GLN A 186 -19.17 -3.90 -22.94
N GLU A 187 -19.01 -3.71 -21.65
CA GLU A 187 -17.77 -3.98 -20.92
C GLU A 187 -17.45 -5.48 -20.89
N ALA A 188 -18.47 -6.33 -20.76
CA ALA A 188 -18.31 -7.78 -20.81
C ALA A 188 -17.83 -8.25 -22.19
N ALA A 189 -18.35 -7.67 -23.27
CA ALA A 189 -18.03 -8.08 -24.64
C ALA A 189 -16.58 -7.78 -25.06
N TRP A 190 -15.87 -6.91 -24.35
CA TRP A 190 -14.48 -6.55 -24.64
C TRP A 190 -13.44 -7.35 -23.82
N LEU A 191 -13.86 -8.10 -22.83
CA LEU A 191 -13.02 -8.94 -21.98
C LEU A 191 -12.94 -10.38 -22.46
#